data_ae76d04e938cee036873f272d3bddbad
#
_entry.id   ae76d04e938cee036873f272d3bddbad
#
_cell.length_a   1.000
_cell.length_b   1.000
_cell.length_c   1.000
_cell.angle_alpha   90.00
_cell.angle_beta   90.00
_cell.angle_gamma   90.00
#
_symmetry.space_group_name_H-M   'P 1'
#
loop_
_entity.id
_entity.type
_entity.pdbx_description
1 polymer ?
#
loop_
_entity_poly.entity_id
_entity_poly.type
_entity_poly.pdbx_seq_one_letter_code
_entity_poly.pdbx_strand_id
1 'polypeptide(L)'
;NSTPSIRFDLFSLEQRRNIFLIYKEALTNVIRHSKANKCFVDIKGQSDQLILKVIDEGEGFDVNGVKKNTGVLSMLKRSEKIKGKLLIESEINRGTTITLDVKANM
;
A
#
# COMPACT_ATOMS: atom_id res chain seq x y z
N ASN A 1 -15.68 21.51 5.34
CA ASN A 1 -15.15 20.18 5.21
C ASN A 1 -13.64 20.18 5.16
N SER A 2 -13.04 19.53 6.11
CA SER A 2 -11.60 19.57 6.34
C SER A 2 -10.84 18.41 5.70
N THR A 3 -11.27 17.95 4.53
CA THR A 3 -10.57 16.90 3.85
C THR A 3 -9.18 17.39 3.43
N PRO A 4 -8.10 16.73 3.87
CA PRO A 4 -6.78 17.14 3.45
C PRO A 4 -6.66 17.02 1.93
N SER A 5 -6.10 18.03 1.31
CA SER A 5 -5.90 18.02 -0.14
C SER A 5 -4.52 17.47 -0.46
N ILE A 6 -4.51 16.30 -1.08
CA ILE A 6 -3.27 15.71 -1.56
C ILE A 6 -2.96 16.33 -2.91
N ARG A 7 -1.78 16.90 -3.05
CA ARG A 7 -1.35 17.52 -4.27
C ARG A 7 -0.64 16.49 -5.15
N PHE A 8 -1.43 15.67 -5.86
CA PHE A 8 -0.86 14.68 -6.76
C PHE A 8 0.00 15.30 -7.86
N ASP A 9 -0.29 16.54 -8.21
CA ASP A 9 0.52 17.26 -9.19
C ASP A 9 1.97 17.49 -8.73
N LEU A 10 2.23 17.42 -7.43
CA LEU A 10 3.59 17.52 -6.91
C LEU A 10 4.38 16.21 -7.06
N PHE A 11 3.69 15.11 -7.25
CA PHE A 11 4.33 13.81 -7.41
C PHE A 11 4.72 13.59 -8.87
N SER A 12 5.92 13.06 -9.10
CA SER A 12 6.38 12.77 -10.46
C SER A 12 5.52 11.70 -11.11
N LEU A 13 5.61 11.57 -12.43
CA LEU A 13 4.90 10.51 -13.14
C LEU A 13 5.34 9.13 -12.65
N GLU A 14 6.63 8.97 -12.38
CA GLU A 14 7.15 7.72 -11.85
C GLU A 14 6.54 7.42 -10.49
N GLN A 15 6.47 8.41 -9.62
CA GLN A 15 5.85 8.23 -8.30
C GLN A 15 4.38 7.85 -8.43
N ARG A 16 3.62 8.58 -9.23
CA ARG A 16 2.18 8.30 -9.41
C ARG A 16 1.95 6.90 -9.95
N ARG A 17 2.75 6.51 -10.93
CA ARG A 17 2.65 5.17 -11.50
C ARG A 17 2.94 4.09 -10.47
N ASN A 18 4.01 4.23 -9.71
CA ASN A 18 4.38 3.21 -8.72
C ASN A 18 3.40 3.17 -7.56
N ILE A 19 2.88 4.31 -7.13
CA ILE A 19 1.84 4.36 -6.11
C ILE A 19 0.62 3.56 -6.58
N PHE A 20 0.17 3.81 -7.81
CA PHE A 20 -0.97 3.10 -8.37
C PHE A 20 -0.73 1.59 -8.45
N LEU A 21 0.45 1.19 -8.91
CA LEU A 21 0.76 -0.23 -9.06
C LEU A 21 0.89 -0.94 -7.71
N ILE A 22 1.39 -0.26 -6.70
CA ILE A 22 1.42 -0.81 -5.33
C ILE A 22 -0.01 -0.99 -4.82
N TYR A 23 -0.86 0.02 -5.00
CA TYR A 23 -2.27 -0.05 -4.63
C TYR A 23 -2.97 -1.22 -5.32
N LYS A 24 -2.77 -1.35 -6.62
CA LYS A 24 -3.37 -2.43 -7.41
C LYS A 24 -2.92 -3.81 -6.91
N GLU A 25 -1.63 -3.95 -6.62
CA GLU A 25 -1.09 -5.21 -6.12
C GLU A 25 -1.65 -5.54 -4.73
N ALA A 26 -1.78 -4.53 -3.87
CA ALA A 26 -2.36 -4.71 -2.54
C ALA A 26 -3.80 -5.23 -2.64
N LEU A 27 -4.60 -4.64 -3.52
CA LEU A 27 -5.97 -5.09 -3.74
C LEU A 27 -6.01 -6.50 -4.33
N THR A 28 -5.11 -6.81 -5.23
CA THR A 28 -5.02 -8.14 -5.82
C THR A 28 -4.74 -9.19 -4.75
N ASN A 29 -3.86 -8.85 -3.80
CA ASN A 29 -3.55 -9.76 -2.69
C ASN A 29 -4.78 -10.00 -1.80
N VAL A 30 -5.56 -8.97 -1.55
CA VAL A 30 -6.81 -9.13 -0.78
C VAL A 30 -7.74 -10.09 -1.50
N ILE A 31 -7.93 -9.90 -2.79
CA ILE A 31 -8.86 -10.73 -3.58
C ILE A 31 -8.40 -12.18 -3.63
N ARG A 32 -7.11 -12.41 -3.82
CA ARG A 32 -6.58 -13.76 -4.01
C ARG A 32 -6.40 -14.56 -2.73
N HIS A 33 -5.99 -13.91 -1.66
CA HIS A 33 -5.42 -14.63 -0.53
C HIS A 33 -6.11 -14.43 0.81
N SER A 34 -6.83 -13.35 0.98
CA SER A 34 -7.32 -13.03 2.32
C SER A 34 -8.65 -13.68 2.66
N LYS A 35 -9.47 -14.01 1.67
CA LYS A 35 -10.85 -14.45 1.86
C LYS A 35 -11.64 -13.46 2.72
N ALA A 36 -11.23 -12.20 2.70
CA ALA A 36 -11.89 -11.18 3.49
C ALA A 36 -13.24 -10.83 2.90
N ASN A 37 -14.21 -10.57 3.76
CA ASN A 37 -15.49 -10.06 3.34
C ASN A 37 -15.45 -8.55 3.18
N LYS A 38 -14.45 -7.90 3.76
CA LYS A 38 -14.33 -6.45 3.74
C LYS A 38 -12.89 -6.02 3.52
N CYS A 39 -12.77 -4.98 2.72
CA CYS A 39 -11.48 -4.34 2.49
C CYS A 39 -11.69 -2.84 2.62
N PHE A 40 -10.83 -2.18 3.37
CA PHE A 40 -10.87 -0.74 3.56
C PHE A 40 -9.66 -0.10 2.91
N VAL A 41 -9.87 0.99 2.20
CA VAL A 41 -8.79 1.78 1.63
C VAL A 41 -8.87 3.16 2.24
N ASP A 42 -7.76 3.60 2.81
CA ASP A 42 -7.66 4.91 3.42
C ASP A 42 -6.49 5.65 2.79
N ILE A 43 -6.74 6.85 2.31
CA ILE A 43 -5.72 7.71 1.73
C ILE A 43 -5.70 9.01 2.50
N LYS A 44 -4.56 9.30 3.13
CA LYS A 44 -4.36 10.53 3.87
C LYS A 44 -3.13 11.25 3.35
N GLY A 45 -3.10 12.54 3.55
CA GLY A 45 -1.92 13.28 3.17
C GLY A 45 -2.10 14.77 3.35
N GLN A 46 -0.99 15.46 3.21
CA GLN A 46 -0.93 16.91 3.18
C GLN A 46 0.03 17.28 2.08
N SER A 47 -0.40 18.18 1.20
CA SER A 47 0.45 18.73 0.13
C SER A 47 1.35 17.68 -0.54
N ASP A 48 2.55 17.51 0.00
CA ASP A 48 3.61 16.72 -0.62
C ASP A 48 3.77 15.32 -0.04
N GLN A 49 2.90 14.91 0.89
CA GLN A 49 2.99 13.59 1.50
C GLN A 49 1.70 12.82 1.31
N LEU A 50 1.85 11.53 0.99
CA LEU A 50 0.71 10.63 0.81
C LEU A 50 0.91 9.40 1.67
N ILE A 51 -0.13 9.02 2.41
CA ILE A 51 -0.16 7.77 3.16
C ILE A 51 -1.35 6.96 2.68
N LEU A 52 -1.06 5.83 2.06
CA LEU A 52 -2.07 4.92 1.53
C LEU A 52 -2.11 3.67 2.40
N LYS A 53 -3.29 3.31 2.89
CA LYS A 53 -3.49 2.07 3.63
C LYS A 53 -4.52 1.20 2.94
N VAL A 54 -4.20 -0.08 2.81
CA VAL A 54 -5.14 -1.10 2.37
C VAL A 54 -5.26 -2.10 3.50
N ILE A 55 -6.47 -2.22 4.05
CA ILE A 55 -6.74 -3.02 5.25
C ILE A 55 -7.77 -4.07 4.91
N ASP A 56 -7.48 -5.34 5.20
CA ASP A 56 -8.49 -6.38 5.10
C ASP A 56 -8.62 -7.13 6.42
N GLU A 57 -9.78 -7.74 6.64
CA GLU A 57 -10.07 -8.50 7.84
C GLU A 57 -10.09 -10.01 7.53
N GLY A 58 -9.28 -10.43 6.56
CA GLY A 58 -9.25 -11.81 6.12
C GLY A 58 -8.39 -12.71 6.97
N GLU A 59 -7.88 -13.76 6.32
CA GLU A 59 -7.10 -14.78 7.02
C GLU A 59 -5.70 -14.32 7.42
N GLY A 60 -5.20 -13.27 6.78
CA GLY A 60 -3.82 -12.86 7.01
C GLY A 60 -2.83 -13.90 6.55
N PHE A 61 -1.58 -13.67 6.84
CA PHE A 61 -0.50 -14.60 6.49
C PHE A 61 0.71 -14.35 7.39
N ASP A 62 1.61 -15.33 7.39
CA ASP A 62 2.89 -15.18 8.07
C ASP A 62 3.81 -14.34 7.18
N VAL A 63 4.12 -13.13 7.63
CA VAL A 63 4.96 -12.21 6.87
C VAL A 63 6.32 -12.82 6.55
N ASN A 64 6.87 -13.59 7.46
CA ASN A 64 8.17 -14.23 7.21
C ASN A 64 8.10 -15.28 6.11
N GLY A 65 6.97 -15.97 5.98
CA GLY A 65 6.77 -16.96 4.94
C GLY A 65 6.52 -16.38 3.58
N VAL A 66 6.01 -15.14 3.48
CA VAL A 66 5.66 -14.54 2.18
C VAL A 66 6.72 -13.62 1.64
N LYS A 67 7.89 -13.52 2.26
CA LYS A 67 8.98 -12.71 1.73
C LYS A 67 9.36 -13.10 0.30
N LYS A 68 9.05 -14.32 -0.10
CA LYS A 68 9.33 -14.80 -1.45
C LYS A 68 8.15 -14.60 -2.40
N ASN A 69 7.05 -14.05 -1.93
CA ASN A 69 5.88 -13.81 -2.76
C ASN A 69 6.22 -12.71 -3.77
N THR A 70 5.95 -12.99 -5.05
CA THR A 70 6.28 -12.07 -6.14
C THR A 70 5.59 -10.72 -5.99
N GLY A 71 4.32 -10.73 -5.55
CA GLY A 71 3.58 -9.49 -5.34
C GLY A 71 4.17 -8.62 -4.25
N VAL A 72 4.54 -9.24 -3.11
CA VAL A 72 5.17 -8.52 -2.02
C VAL A 72 6.51 -7.93 -2.45
N LEU A 73 7.33 -8.74 -3.14
CA LEU A 73 8.62 -8.26 -3.64
C LEU A 73 8.44 -7.12 -4.64
N SER A 74 7.44 -7.21 -5.50
CA SER A 74 7.14 -6.16 -6.47
C SER A 74 6.79 -4.85 -5.77
N MET A 75 5.92 -4.91 -4.74
CA MET A 75 5.56 -3.73 -3.98
C MET A 75 6.76 -3.10 -3.28
N LEU A 76 7.62 -3.93 -2.70
CA LEU A 76 8.82 -3.43 -2.03
C LEU A 76 9.76 -2.73 -3.00
N LYS A 77 10.00 -3.34 -4.16
CA LYS A 77 10.86 -2.74 -5.17
C LYS A 77 10.30 -1.42 -5.69
N ARG A 78 8.99 -1.37 -5.90
CA ARG A 78 8.36 -0.14 -6.38
C ARG A 78 8.44 0.97 -5.35
N SER A 79 8.26 0.63 -4.06
CA SER A 79 8.37 1.63 -3.01
C SER A 79 9.79 2.18 -2.91
N GLU A 80 10.80 1.32 -3.09
CA GLU A 80 12.19 1.78 -3.08
C GLU A 80 12.47 2.76 -4.23
N LYS A 81 11.93 2.48 -5.41
CA LYS A 81 12.13 3.36 -6.56
C LYS A 81 11.66 4.78 -6.30
N ILE A 82 10.63 4.94 -5.52
CA ILE A 82 10.05 6.26 -5.25
C ILE A 82 10.41 6.77 -3.86
N LYS A 83 11.37 6.11 -3.21
CA LYS A 83 11.83 6.48 -1.86
C LYS A 83 10.71 6.50 -0.84
N GLY A 84 9.73 5.63 -1.03
CA GLY A 84 8.64 5.46 -0.09
C GLY A 84 8.97 4.42 0.95
N LYS A 85 8.15 4.38 1.98
CA LYS A 85 8.23 3.36 3.01
C LYS A 85 7.00 2.46 2.90
N LEU A 86 7.24 1.18 2.73
CA LEU A 86 6.16 0.20 2.66
C LEU A 86 6.21 -0.67 3.91
N LEU A 87 5.10 -0.70 4.62
CA LEU A 87 4.96 -1.54 5.79
C LEU A 87 3.84 -2.54 5.55
N ILE A 88 4.14 -3.81 5.76
CA ILE A 88 3.16 -4.89 5.62
C ILE A 88 3.01 -5.55 6.98
N GLU A 89 1.81 -5.45 7.55
CA GLU A 89 1.50 -6.04 8.84
C GLU A 89 0.42 -7.09 8.63
N SER A 90 0.72 -8.33 8.97
CA SER A 90 -0.23 -9.42 8.80
C SER A 90 0.04 -10.49 9.84
N GLU A 91 -1.04 -11.04 10.37
CA GLU A 91 -1.00 -12.19 11.25
C GLU A 91 -2.05 -13.18 10.80
N ILE A 92 -1.74 -14.45 10.93
CA ILE A 92 -2.69 -15.51 10.57
C ILE A 92 -3.98 -15.32 11.37
N ASN A 93 -5.11 -15.33 10.67
CA ASN A 93 -6.46 -15.14 11.23
C ASN A 93 -6.76 -13.73 11.76
N ARG A 94 -5.92 -12.73 11.45
CA ARG A 94 -6.15 -11.36 11.91
C ARG A 94 -6.21 -10.32 10.80
N GLY A 95 -5.97 -10.77 9.57
CA GLY A 95 -6.00 -9.87 8.43
C GLY A 95 -4.67 -9.22 8.12
N THR A 96 -4.71 -8.28 7.21
CA THR A 96 -3.50 -7.65 6.67
C THR A 96 -3.70 -6.16 6.53
N THR A 97 -2.68 -5.40 6.88
CA THR A 97 -2.62 -3.96 6.62
C THR A 97 -1.35 -3.66 5.84
N ILE A 98 -1.53 -3.02 4.69
CA ILE A 98 -0.41 -2.57 3.84
C ILE A 98 -0.42 -1.05 3.87
N THR A 99 0.67 -0.46 4.30
CA THR A 99 0.81 1.00 4.41
C THR A 99 1.94 1.48 3.53
N LEU A 100 1.65 2.43 2.65
CA LEU A 100 2.67 3.10 1.85
C LEU A 100 2.72 4.56 2.26
N ASP A 101 3.90 5.03 2.64
CA ASP A 101 4.14 6.42 3.01
C ASP A 101 5.18 6.98 2.04
N VAL A 102 4.81 8.00 1.29
CA VAL A 102 5.70 8.56 0.28
C VAL A 102 5.55 10.08 0.21
N LYS A 103 6.67 10.77 0.04
CA LYS A 103 6.71 12.21 -0.19
C LYS A 103 6.97 12.50 -1.65
N ALA A 104 6.40 13.61 -2.10
CA ALA A 104 6.65 14.08 -3.46
C ALA A 104 8.15 14.32 -3.65
N ASN A 105 8.62 13.94 -4.81
CA ASN A 105 10.03 14.11 -5.18
C ASN A 105 10.20 15.47 -5.80
N MET A 106 10.48 16.47 -4.98
CA MET A 106 10.62 17.87 -5.41
C MET A 106 12.06 18.30 -5.48
#